data_c516b56ebb3ecb4e155f439c961c2b94
#
_entry.id   c516b56ebb3ecb4e155f439c961c2b94
#
_cell.length_a   1.000
_cell.length_b   1.000
_cell.length_c   1.000
_cell.angle_alpha   90.00
_cell.angle_beta   90.00
_cell.angle_gamma   90.00
#
_symmetry.space_group_name_H-M   'P 1'
#
loop_
_entity.id
_entity.type
_entity.pdbx_description
1 polymer ?
#
loop_
_entity_poly.entity_id
_entity_poly.type
_entity_poly.pdbx_seq_one_letter_code
_entity_poly.pdbx_strand_id
1 'polypeptide(L)'
;RVLKKAETVENDILLQLDKLDISPTTAIASKEETDLLKLAPELAHLYNNIQQDHLTILKKIEKADNREELTALHEADMERFHDILDGYLKIKRAPKNYYNAEERLAKAKAAMEKFDLALDETLRKLNESDLKDFDISLRMMADDDTNL
;
A
#
# COMPACT_ATOMS: atom_id res chain seq x y z
N ARG A 1 17.33 -30.78 11.13
CA ARG A 1 17.57 -29.76 12.16
C ARG A 1 17.38 -28.34 11.66
N VAL A 2 17.83 -28.03 10.44
CA VAL A 2 17.63 -26.71 9.84
C VAL A 2 16.14 -26.47 9.56
N LEU A 3 15.42 -27.49 9.10
CA LEU A 3 13.98 -27.43 8.87
C LEU A 3 13.20 -27.23 10.18
N LYS A 4 13.58 -27.91 11.27
CA LYS A 4 12.97 -27.73 12.57
C LYS A 4 13.18 -26.33 13.13
N LYS A 5 14.34 -25.72 12.89
CA LYS A 5 14.65 -24.35 13.32
C LYS A 5 13.84 -23.32 12.53
N ALA A 6 13.66 -23.52 11.23
CA ALA A 6 12.84 -22.65 10.38
C ALA A 6 11.36 -22.74 10.76
N GLU A 7 10.84 -23.94 11.01
CA GLU A 7 9.46 -24.15 11.47
C GLU A 7 9.20 -23.51 12.84
N THR A 8 10.16 -23.61 13.77
CA THR A 8 10.05 -23.02 15.09
C THR A 8 10.05 -21.49 15.02
N VAL A 9 10.89 -20.91 14.14
CA VAL A 9 10.94 -19.46 13.94
C VAL A 9 9.65 -18.96 13.28
N GLU A 10 9.12 -19.69 12.29
CA GLU A 10 7.83 -19.36 11.67
C GLU A 10 6.69 -19.41 12.68
N ASN A 11 6.65 -20.45 13.52
CA ASN A 11 5.64 -20.60 14.57
C ASN A 11 5.77 -19.52 15.65
N ASP A 12 6.99 -19.14 16.01
CA ASP A 12 7.23 -18.05 16.97
C ASP A 12 6.80 -16.69 16.41
N ILE A 13 7.05 -16.45 15.12
CA ILE A 13 6.61 -15.25 14.43
C ILE A 13 5.08 -15.20 14.37
N LEU A 14 4.43 -16.32 14.02
CA LEU A 14 2.97 -16.41 13.98
C LEU A 14 2.35 -16.19 15.36
N LEU A 15 2.95 -16.74 16.41
CA LEU A 15 2.51 -16.52 17.79
C LEU A 15 2.68 -15.08 18.23
N GLN A 16 3.77 -14.42 17.84
CA GLN A 16 3.98 -13.00 18.10
C GLN A 16 3.00 -12.13 17.34
N LEU A 17 2.69 -12.49 16.10
CA LEU A 17 1.69 -11.79 15.28
C LEU A 17 0.30 -11.89 15.90
N ASP A 18 -0.09 -13.05 16.42
CA ASP A 18 -1.35 -13.23 17.16
C ASP A 18 -1.40 -12.37 18.41
N LYS A 19 -0.31 -12.29 19.18
CA LYS A 19 -0.21 -11.45 20.38
C LYS A 19 -0.29 -9.96 20.07
N LEU A 20 0.15 -9.55 18.87
CA LEU A 20 0.17 -8.16 18.43
C LEU A 20 -1.08 -7.79 17.61
N ASP A 21 -2.02 -8.72 17.50
CA ASP A 21 -3.25 -8.55 16.71
C ASP A 21 -2.97 -8.26 15.23
N ILE A 22 -1.89 -8.85 14.68
CA ILE A 22 -1.47 -8.70 13.30
C ILE A 22 -1.99 -9.88 12.48
N SER A 23 -2.65 -9.60 11.36
CA SER A 23 -3.26 -10.61 10.50
C SER A 23 -2.23 -11.45 9.72
N PRO A 24 -2.59 -12.67 9.27
CA PRO A 24 -1.74 -13.46 8.37
C PRO A 24 -1.33 -12.73 7.09
N THR A 25 -2.14 -11.78 6.64
CA THR A 25 -1.84 -10.92 5.49
C THR A 25 -0.57 -10.10 5.72
N THR A 26 -0.33 -9.65 6.94
CA THR A 26 0.88 -8.91 7.32
C THR A 26 2.13 -9.81 7.24
N ALA A 27 2.01 -11.09 7.59
CA ALA A 27 3.11 -12.06 7.47
C ALA A 27 3.49 -12.30 6.00
N ILE A 28 2.52 -12.38 5.10
CA ILE A 28 2.73 -12.49 3.65
C ILE A 28 3.41 -11.23 3.12
N ALA A 29 2.96 -10.05 3.55
CA ALA A 29 3.56 -8.77 3.19
C ALA A 29 5.01 -8.67 3.66
N SER A 30 5.34 -9.19 4.85
CA SER A 30 6.72 -9.23 5.39
C SER A 30 7.65 -10.07 4.53
N LYS A 31 7.17 -11.21 4.00
CA LYS A 31 7.92 -12.04 3.07
C LYS A 31 8.14 -11.32 1.74
N GLU A 32 7.12 -10.70 1.22
CA GLU A 32 7.18 -9.88 0.00
C GLU A 32 8.20 -8.76 0.16
N GLU A 33 8.17 -8.06 1.29
CA GLU A 33 9.12 -6.99 1.61
C GLU A 33 10.56 -7.52 1.66
N THR A 34 10.78 -8.68 2.28
CA THR A 34 12.09 -9.32 2.35
C THR A 34 12.61 -9.65 0.97
N ASP A 35 11.76 -10.26 0.12
CA ASP A 35 12.11 -10.60 -1.25
C ASP A 35 12.40 -9.34 -2.08
N LEU A 36 11.62 -8.30 -1.89
CA LEU A 36 11.81 -7.01 -2.56
C LEU A 36 13.17 -6.40 -2.20
N LEU A 37 13.52 -6.35 -0.93
CA LEU A 37 14.79 -5.78 -0.47
C LEU A 37 15.98 -6.57 -1.01
N LYS A 38 15.83 -7.88 -1.18
CA LYS A 38 16.86 -8.76 -1.69
C LYS A 38 17.01 -8.67 -3.22
N LEU A 39 15.91 -8.67 -3.95
CA LEU A 39 15.89 -8.77 -5.41
C LEU A 39 15.76 -7.41 -6.11
N ALA A 40 15.04 -6.48 -5.50
CA ALA A 40 14.69 -5.20 -6.11
C ALA A 40 14.75 -4.05 -5.09
N PRO A 41 15.92 -3.78 -4.50
CA PRO A 41 16.06 -2.70 -3.52
C PRO A 41 15.70 -1.32 -4.09
N GLU A 42 15.75 -1.14 -5.40
CA GLU A 42 15.33 0.08 -6.09
C GLU A 42 13.85 0.40 -5.87
N LEU A 43 13.03 -0.58 -5.50
CA LEU A 43 11.61 -0.40 -5.23
C LEU A 43 11.29 -0.15 -3.74
N ALA A 44 12.30 -0.19 -2.87
CA ALA A 44 12.07 -0.13 -1.42
C ALA A 44 11.31 1.12 -0.99
N HIS A 45 11.70 2.29 -1.49
CA HIS A 45 11.06 3.55 -1.15
C HIS A 45 9.61 3.61 -1.65
N LEU A 46 9.40 3.21 -2.90
CA LEU A 46 8.07 3.15 -3.51
C LEU A 46 7.15 2.18 -2.75
N TYR A 47 7.65 1.00 -2.44
CA TYR A 47 6.91 -0.01 -1.69
C TYR A 47 6.49 0.51 -0.31
N ASN A 48 7.42 1.13 0.41
CA ASN A 48 7.15 1.69 1.72
C ASN A 48 6.07 2.79 1.67
N ASN A 49 6.15 3.69 0.70
CA ASN A 49 5.15 4.73 0.49
C ASN A 49 3.76 4.14 0.24
N ILE A 50 3.68 3.14 -0.63
CA ILE A 50 2.42 2.47 -0.95
C ILE A 50 1.83 1.80 0.29
N GLN A 51 2.65 1.11 1.08
CA GLN A 51 2.18 0.45 2.29
C GLN A 51 1.67 1.45 3.34
N GLN A 52 2.35 2.56 3.52
CA GLN A 52 1.92 3.60 4.45
C GLN A 52 0.61 4.26 3.98
N ASP A 53 0.51 4.58 2.71
CA ASP A 53 -0.70 5.16 2.13
C ASP A 53 -1.87 4.18 2.23
N HIS A 54 -1.62 2.89 2.00
CA HIS A 54 -2.61 1.84 2.17
C HIS A 54 -3.20 1.83 3.59
N LEU A 55 -2.35 1.86 4.60
CA LEU A 55 -2.80 1.88 6.00
C LEU A 55 -3.60 3.15 6.33
N THR A 56 -3.15 4.29 5.83
CA THR A 56 -3.84 5.56 6.03
C THR A 56 -5.21 5.56 5.35
N ILE A 57 -5.28 5.04 4.12
CA ILE A 57 -6.53 4.92 3.37
C ILE A 57 -7.53 4.04 4.11
N LEU A 58 -7.10 2.89 4.63
CA LEU A 58 -7.97 2.00 5.39
C LEU A 58 -8.58 2.69 6.61
N LYS A 59 -7.79 3.47 7.33
CA LYS A 59 -8.28 4.24 8.48
C LYS A 59 -9.32 5.29 8.08
N LYS A 60 -9.09 5.96 6.96
CA LYS A 60 -10.02 6.97 6.43
C LYS A 60 -11.32 6.34 5.96
N ILE A 61 -11.23 5.18 5.31
CA ILE A 61 -12.41 4.45 4.82
C ILE A 61 -13.32 4.03 5.96
N GLU A 62 -12.78 3.62 7.11
CA GLU A 62 -13.56 3.20 8.27
C GLU A 62 -14.61 4.24 8.69
N LYS A 63 -14.32 5.52 8.47
CA LYS A 63 -15.19 6.64 8.84
C LYS A 63 -16.11 7.11 7.72
N ALA A 64 -16.01 6.51 6.54
CA ALA A 64 -16.80 6.90 5.38
C ALA A 64 -18.16 6.22 5.36
N ASP A 65 -19.17 6.92 4.81
CA ASP A 65 -20.52 6.38 4.69
C ASP A 65 -20.62 5.19 3.75
N ASN A 66 -19.82 5.20 2.68
CA ASN A 66 -19.76 4.14 1.67
C ASN A 66 -18.54 3.24 1.83
N ARG A 67 -18.19 2.91 3.07
CA ARG A 67 -16.97 2.17 3.41
C ARG A 67 -16.86 0.80 2.72
N GLU A 68 -17.96 0.08 2.56
CA GLU A 68 -17.94 -1.26 1.95
C GLU A 68 -17.52 -1.19 0.49
N GLU A 69 -18.08 -0.24 -0.25
CA GLU A 69 -17.74 0.00 -1.66
C GLU A 69 -16.28 0.47 -1.79
N LEU A 70 -15.87 1.44 -0.99
CA LEU A 70 -14.52 1.98 -1.00
C LEU A 70 -13.49 0.91 -0.63
N THR A 71 -13.79 0.08 0.38
CA THR A 71 -12.91 -1.02 0.78
C THR A 71 -12.72 -2.01 -0.36
N ALA A 72 -13.81 -2.41 -1.03
CA ALA A 72 -13.75 -3.35 -2.15
C ALA A 72 -12.91 -2.81 -3.29
N LEU A 73 -13.07 -1.54 -3.66
CA LEU A 73 -12.30 -0.89 -4.70
C LEU A 73 -10.81 -0.82 -4.34
N HIS A 74 -10.52 -0.41 -3.11
CA HIS A 74 -9.14 -0.30 -2.65
C HIS A 74 -8.44 -1.66 -2.57
N GLU A 75 -9.13 -2.68 -2.07
CA GLU A 75 -8.61 -4.05 -2.02
C GLU A 75 -8.30 -4.59 -3.42
N ALA A 76 -9.17 -4.33 -4.39
CA ALA A 76 -8.95 -4.72 -5.78
C ALA A 76 -7.70 -4.03 -6.37
N ASP A 77 -7.52 -2.75 -6.07
CA ASP A 77 -6.35 -2.00 -6.52
C ASP A 77 -5.06 -2.52 -5.89
N MET A 78 -5.10 -2.81 -4.59
CA MET A 78 -3.94 -3.37 -3.88
C MET A 78 -3.59 -4.77 -4.38
N GLU A 79 -4.58 -5.61 -4.67
CA GLU A 79 -4.37 -6.94 -5.24
C GLU A 79 -3.65 -6.83 -6.58
N ARG A 80 -4.06 -5.89 -7.42
CA ARG A 80 -3.43 -5.65 -8.73
C ARG A 80 -1.98 -5.17 -8.57
N PHE A 81 -1.73 -4.31 -7.60
CA PHE A 81 -0.38 -3.87 -7.25
C PHE A 81 0.50 -5.06 -6.85
N HIS A 82 0.01 -5.93 -5.96
CA HIS A 82 0.75 -7.10 -5.53
C HIS A 82 1.02 -8.08 -6.67
N ASP A 83 0.09 -8.24 -7.60
CA ASP A 83 0.29 -9.07 -8.80
C ASP A 83 1.42 -8.53 -9.67
N ILE A 84 1.47 -7.21 -9.87
CA ILE A 84 2.52 -6.56 -10.67
C ILE A 84 3.87 -6.71 -9.96
N LEU A 85 3.91 -6.46 -8.65
CA LEU A 85 5.13 -6.61 -7.86
C LEU A 85 5.64 -8.06 -7.88
N ASP A 86 4.74 -9.03 -7.72
CA ASP A 86 5.09 -10.45 -7.77
C ASP A 86 5.74 -10.81 -9.11
N GLY A 87 5.16 -10.36 -10.21
CA GLY A 87 5.73 -10.55 -11.55
C GLY A 87 7.09 -9.89 -11.70
N TYR A 88 7.23 -8.68 -11.18
CA TYR A 88 8.52 -7.96 -11.18
C TYR A 88 9.59 -8.77 -10.47
N LEU A 89 9.29 -9.26 -9.27
CA LEU A 89 10.24 -10.03 -8.47
C LEU A 89 10.59 -11.37 -9.12
N LYS A 90 9.65 -12.04 -9.77
CA LYS A 90 9.90 -13.27 -10.53
C LYS A 90 10.90 -13.03 -11.66
N ILE A 91 10.72 -11.96 -12.40
CA ILE A 91 11.62 -11.62 -13.50
C ILE A 91 13.01 -11.24 -12.95
N LYS A 92 13.07 -10.45 -11.88
CA LYS A 92 14.33 -10.05 -11.26
C LYS A 92 15.13 -11.25 -10.75
N ARG A 93 14.44 -12.28 -10.26
CA ARG A 93 15.09 -13.49 -9.75
C ARG A 93 15.80 -14.28 -10.84
N ALA A 94 15.22 -14.33 -12.03
CA ALA A 94 15.76 -15.12 -13.15
C ALA A 94 15.43 -14.46 -14.49
N PRO A 95 16.03 -13.28 -14.79
CA PRO A 95 15.67 -12.52 -16.00
C PRO A 95 15.89 -13.29 -17.30
N LYS A 96 16.86 -14.21 -17.31
CA LYS A 96 17.13 -15.04 -18.49
C LYS A 96 15.98 -15.98 -18.86
N ASN A 97 15.09 -16.25 -17.93
CA ASN A 97 14.00 -17.22 -18.14
C ASN A 97 12.74 -16.57 -18.69
N TYR A 98 12.74 -15.26 -18.94
CA TYR A 98 11.55 -14.54 -19.39
C TYR A 98 11.81 -13.74 -20.67
N TYR A 99 10.81 -13.72 -21.55
CA TYR A 99 10.86 -12.89 -22.74
C TYR A 99 10.73 -11.41 -22.37
N ASN A 100 11.52 -10.58 -23.04
CA ASN A 100 11.44 -9.11 -22.90
C ASN A 100 11.53 -8.67 -21.43
N ALA A 101 12.47 -9.28 -20.70
CA ALA A 101 12.60 -9.05 -19.24
C ALA A 101 12.77 -7.58 -18.90
N GLU A 102 13.69 -6.87 -19.57
CA GLU A 102 13.97 -5.45 -19.28
C GLU A 102 12.77 -4.56 -19.56
N GLU A 103 12.08 -4.80 -20.69
CA GLU A 103 10.88 -4.04 -21.06
C GLU A 103 9.75 -4.28 -20.07
N ARG A 104 9.55 -5.53 -19.66
CA ARG A 104 8.52 -5.89 -18.67
C ARG A 104 8.80 -5.27 -17.31
N LEU A 105 10.06 -5.28 -16.88
CA LEU A 105 10.46 -4.64 -15.62
C LEU A 105 10.21 -3.13 -15.67
N ALA A 106 10.55 -2.48 -16.77
CA ALA A 106 10.33 -1.04 -16.93
C ALA A 106 8.84 -0.69 -16.89
N LYS A 107 8.02 -1.47 -17.59
CA LYS A 107 6.56 -1.27 -17.60
C LYS A 107 5.94 -1.49 -16.22
N ALA A 108 6.38 -2.53 -15.51
CA ALA A 108 5.89 -2.83 -14.17
C ALA A 108 6.26 -1.72 -13.20
N LYS A 109 7.50 -1.25 -13.24
CA LYS A 109 7.95 -0.14 -12.39
C LYS A 109 7.15 1.13 -12.65
N ALA A 110 6.95 1.49 -13.92
CA ALA A 110 6.16 2.66 -14.30
C ALA A 110 4.71 2.54 -13.80
N ALA A 111 4.12 1.34 -13.91
CA ALA A 111 2.76 1.10 -13.42
C ALA A 111 2.66 1.25 -11.90
N MET A 112 3.66 0.76 -11.17
CA MET A 112 3.70 0.90 -9.71
C MET A 112 3.92 2.34 -9.25
N GLU A 113 4.75 3.10 -9.95
CA GLU A 113 4.94 4.54 -9.70
C GLU A 113 3.65 5.31 -9.94
N LYS A 114 2.93 4.99 -11.00
CA LYS A 114 1.63 5.58 -11.30
C LYS A 114 0.60 5.24 -10.22
N PHE A 115 0.63 4.01 -9.73
CA PHE A 115 -0.24 3.58 -8.63
C PHE A 115 0.03 4.37 -7.35
N ASP A 116 1.29 4.61 -7.02
CA ASP A 116 1.69 5.43 -5.87
C ASP A 116 1.06 6.84 -5.95
N LEU A 117 1.13 7.47 -7.12
CA LEU A 117 0.51 8.77 -7.34
C LEU A 117 -1.01 8.70 -7.24
N ALA A 118 -1.61 7.60 -7.70
CA ALA A 118 -3.06 7.40 -7.61
C ALA A 118 -3.52 7.27 -6.15
N LEU A 119 -2.71 6.65 -5.29
CA LEU A 119 -3.02 6.56 -3.86
C LEU A 119 -2.97 7.93 -3.19
N ASP A 120 -2.03 8.78 -3.56
CA ASP A 120 -1.96 10.16 -3.08
C ASP A 120 -3.24 10.93 -3.43
N GLU A 121 -3.73 10.75 -4.65
CA GLU A 121 -4.98 11.37 -5.10
C GLU A 121 -6.18 10.83 -4.32
N THR A 122 -6.22 9.54 -4.06
CA THR A 122 -7.26 8.91 -3.24
C THR A 122 -7.29 9.51 -1.84
N LEU A 123 -6.10 9.70 -1.23
CA LEU A 123 -5.99 10.33 0.08
C LEU A 123 -6.49 11.77 0.08
N ARG A 124 -6.14 12.54 -0.94
CA ARG A 124 -6.63 13.93 -1.09
C ARG A 124 -8.15 13.97 -1.13
N LYS A 125 -8.77 13.08 -1.89
CA LYS A 125 -10.24 12.99 -1.99
C LYS A 125 -10.87 12.60 -0.66
N LEU A 126 -10.31 11.61 0.02
CA LEU A 126 -10.82 11.18 1.33
C LEU A 126 -10.67 12.27 2.39
N ASN A 127 -9.61 13.06 2.32
CA ASN A 127 -9.33 14.13 3.28
C ASN A 127 -10.19 15.39 3.06
N GLU A 128 -10.80 15.56 1.88
CA GLU A 128 -11.63 16.75 1.61
C GLU A 128 -12.78 16.88 2.60
N SER A 129 -13.40 15.78 3.01
CA SER A 129 -14.48 15.81 3.98
C SER A 129 -14.04 16.36 5.35
N ASP A 130 -12.78 16.20 5.70
CA ASP A 130 -12.23 16.68 6.98
C ASP A 130 -12.15 18.21 7.04
N LEU A 131 -12.16 18.88 5.89
CA LEU A 131 -11.98 20.33 5.79
C LEU A 131 -13.30 21.10 5.57
N LYS A 132 -14.44 20.45 5.64
CA LYS A 132 -15.75 21.11 5.44
C LYS A 132 -15.97 22.24 6.44
N ASP A 133 -15.76 21.98 7.72
CA ASP A 133 -15.92 22.98 8.76
C ASP A 133 -14.89 24.10 8.64
N PHE A 134 -13.67 23.76 8.26
CA PHE A 134 -12.61 24.72 7.99
C PHE A 134 -13.01 25.69 6.86
N ASP A 135 -13.51 25.16 5.75
CA ASP A 135 -13.96 25.96 4.62
C ASP A 135 -15.14 26.87 4.95
N ILE A 136 -16.10 26.34 5.73
CA ILE A 136 -17.26 27.11 6.20
C ILE A 136 -16.79 28.27 7.08
N SER A 137 -15.88 27.99 8.02
CA SER A 137 -15.34 29.01 8.92
C SER A 137 -14.58 30.11 8.18
N LEU A 138 -13.79 29.73 7.16
CA LEU A 138 -13.10 30.70 6.32
C LEU A 138 -14.08 31.64 5.62
N ARG A 139 -15.16 31.11 5.07
CA ARG A 139 -16.19 31.92 4.39
C ARG A 139 -16.91 32.82 5.36
N MET A 140 -17.26 32.33 6.54
CA MET A 140 -17.92 33.13 7.56
C MET A 140 -17.05 34.30 8.03
N MET A 141 -15.78 34.07 8.24
CA MET A 141 -14.84 35.14 8.59
C MET A 141 -14.68 36.19 7.50
N ALA A 142 -14.60 35.76 6.24
CA ALA A 142 -14.52 36.68 5.10
C ALA A 142 -15.79 37.53 4.98
N ASP A 143 -16.97 36.93 5.19
CA ASP A 143 -18.26 37.63 5.16
C ASP A 143 -18.37 38.64 6.30
N ASP A 144 -17.93 38.29 7.52
CA ASP A 144 -17.89 39.19 8.66
C ASP A 144 -16.98 40.42 8.38
N ASP A 145 -15.80 40.23 7.79
CA ASP A 145 -14.91 41.30 7.39
C ASP A 145 -15.54 42.17 6.33
N THR A 146 -16.33 41.61 5.43
CA THR A 146 -17.00 42.38 4.36
C THR A 146 -18.17 43.21 4.92
N ASN A 147 -18.78 42.78 6.01
CA ASN A 147 -19.92 43.44 6.66
C ASN A 147 -19.50 44.54 7.65
N LEU A 148 -18.21 44.64 7.92
CA LEU A 148 -17.65 45.70 8.75
C LEU A 148 -17.31 46.96 7.93
#